data_3e6b94f6674f65c1552ba499dcf34127
#
_entry.id   3e6b94f6674f65c1552ba499dcf34127
#
_cell.length_a   1.000
_cell.length_b   1.000
_cell.length_c   1.000
_cell.angle_alpha   90.00
_cell.angle_beta   90.00
_cell.angle_gamma   90.00
#
_symmetry.space_group_name_H-M   'P 1'
#
loop_
_entity.id
_entity.type
_entity.pdbx_description
1 polymer ?
#
loop_
_entity_poly.entity_id
_entity_poly.type
_entity_poly.pdbx_seq_one_letter_code
_entity_poly.pdbx_strand_id
1 'polypeptide(L)'
;MRLYMTNFKQPTILRFATFELVRGDWRSYEQDLSDPKVPVKSNATLEVSSVNIEENSSREPVNYVTPPGVSRELMTGQPQLARQNEQALSMKVTELSPFDARAVYKNTSYDLRQYKQMQMFIHGEKISDLDPYAPANGDLTVFIRLGSDYKNNYYEYEVPLTLTPYTGNGSGDGIR
;
A
#
# COMPACT_ATOMS: atom_id res chain seq x y z
N MET A 1 16.15 18.84 -9.95
CA MET A 1 16.35 17.53 -9.32
C MET A 1 17.75 17.05 -9.60
N ARG A 2 18.43 16.41 -8.63
CA ARG A 2 19.80 15.90 -8.79
C ARG A 2 19.86 14.49 -8.25
N LEU A 3 20.48 13.58 -9.02
CA LEU A 3 20.78 12.22 -8.58
C LEU A 3 22.27 12.13 -8.31
N TYR A 4 22.64 11.71 -7.09
CA TYR A 4 24.03 11.53 -6.69
C TYR A 4 24.27 10.08 -6.32
N MET A 5 25.35 9.53 -6.86
CA MET A 5 25.83 8.21 -6.52
C MET A 5 27.34 8.32 -6.27
N THR A 6 27.75 8.00 -5.06
CA THR A 6 29.14 8.14 -4.63
C THR A 6 29.63 6.88 -3.93
N ASN A 7 30.95 6.81 -3.71
CA ASN A 7 31.60 5.74 -2.94
C ASN A 7 31.54 4.34 -3.56
N PHE A 8 31.48 4.22 -4.88
CA PHE A 8 31.66 2.93 -5.54
C PHE A 8 33.06 2.38 -5.29
N LYS A 9 33.16 1.20 -4.71
CA LYS A 9 34.42 0.52 -4.43
C LYS A 9 34.98 -0.25 -5.66
N GLN A 10 34.13 -0.43 -6.67
CA GLN A 10 34.47 -1.14 -7.91
C GLN A 10 33.82 -0.42 -9.10
N PRO A 11 34.36 -0.60 -10.32
CA PRO A 11 33.70 -0.10 -11.54
C PRO A 11 32.27 -0.64 -11.61
N THR A 12 31.30 0.28 -11.68
CA THR A 12 29.87 -0.08 -11.65
C THR A 12 29.19 0.53 -12.87
N ILE A 13 28.43 -0.30 -13.60
CA ILE A 13 27.60 0.15 -14.70
C ILE A 13 26.16 0.18 -14.24
N LEU A 14 25.54 1.35 -14.29
CA LEU A 14 24.13 1.54 -13.96
C LEU A 14 23.36 1.82 -15.27
N ARG A 15 22.26 1.13 -15.42
CA ARG A 15 21.37 1.29 -16.57
C ARG A 15 20.01 1.78 -16.06
N PHE A 16 19.57 2.93 -16.55
CA PHE A 16 18.26 3.50 -16.28
C PHE A 16 17.38 3.27 -17.52
N ALA A 17 16.28 2.57 -17.34
CA ALA A 17 15.33 2.31 -18.43
C ALA A 17 14.29 3.43 -18.54
N THR A 18 13.71 3.81 -17.42
CA THR A 18 12.69 4.86 -17.34
C THR A 18 12.94 5.75 -16.14
N PHE A 19 12.66 7.02 -16.28
CA PHE A 19 12.70 7.98 -15.19
C PHE A 19 11.43 8.81 -15.24
N GLU A 20 10.53 8.55 -14.28
CA GLU A 20 9.25 9.24 -14.16
C GLU A 20 9.13 9.93 -12.82
N LEU A 21 8.57 11.15 -12.83
CA LEU A 21 8.19 11.84 -11.61
C LEU A 21 6.73 11.50 -11.31
N VAL A 22 6.54 10.57 -10.38
CA VAL A 22 5.20 10.22 -9.91
C VAL A 22 4.85 11.09 -8.72
N ARG A 23 3.74 11.82 -8.80
CA ARG A 23 3.19 12.56 -7.67
C ARG A 23 2.34 11.61 -6.84
N GLY A 24 2.89 11.10 -5.74
CA GLY A 24 2.11 10.39 -4.72
C GLY A 24 1.43 11.39 -3.79
N ASP A 25 0.11 11.31 -3.67
CA ASP A 25 -0.63 12.10 -2.68
C ASP A 25 -0.49 11.51 -1.27
N TRP A 26 -0.18 10.23 -1.18
CA TRP A 26 0.04 9.51 0.06
C TRP A 26 1.47 9.68 0.56
N ARG A 27 1.61 9.89 1.86
CA ARG A 27 2.88 10.08 2.55
C ARG A 27 3.00 9.11 3.70
N SER A 28 4.21 8.60 3.91
CA SER A 28 4.52 7.83 5.10
C SER A 28 4.32 8.66 6.37
N TYR A 29 3.72 8.06 7.39
CA TYR A 29 3.54 8.69 8.69
C TYR A 29 4.71 8.30 9.60
N GLU A 30 5.56 9.29 9.91
CA GLU A 30 6.84 9.07 10.60
C GLU A 30 6.72 9.01 12.12
N GLN A 31 5.57 9.40 12.68
CA GLN A 31 5.41 9.42 14.12
C GLN A 31 4.91 8.06 14.62
N ASP A 32 5.29 7.74 15.84
CA ASP A 32 4.83 6.55 16.54
C ASP A 32 3.31 6.56 16.72
N LEU A 33 2.68 5.46 16.32
CA LEU A 33 1.23 5.20 16.43
C LEU A 33 0.92 4.12 17.47
N SER A 34 1.94 3.54 18.11
CA SER A 34 1.75 2.55 19.16
C SER A 34 0.99 3.15 20.36
N ASP A 35 0.31 2.29 21.11
CA ASP A 35 -0.33 2.72 22.38
C ASP A 35 0.75 3.22 23.34
N PRO A 36 0.66 4.46 23.86
CA PRO A 36 1.61 4.99 24.84
C PRO A 36 1.77 4.13 26.09
N LYS A 37 0.79 3.27 26.40
CA LYS A 37 0.84 2.34 27.54
C LYS A 37 1.66 1.09 27.27
N VAL A 38 1.95 0.80 26.01
CA VAL A 38 2.73 -0.37 25.57
C VAL A 38 3.89 0.13 24.72
N PRO A 39 5.00 0.54 25.32
CA PRO A 39 6.14 1.04 24.56
C PRO A 39 6.72 -0.07 23.71
N VAL A 40 6.69 0.11 22.40
CA VAL A 40 7.22 -0.83 21.43
C VAL A 40 8.53 -0.30 20.90
N LYS A 41 9.59 -1.09 21.01
CA LYS A 41 10.84 -0.82 20.29
C LYS A 41 10.76 -1.53 18.94
N SER A 42 10.44 -0.79 17.90
CA SER A 42 10.24 -1.33 16.59
C SER A 42 11.38 -0.98 15.63
N ASN A 43 11.78 -1.97 14.84
CA ASN A 43 12.64 -1.78 13.67
C ASN A 43 11.83 -1.84 12.36
N ALA A 44 10.51 -1.84 12.45
CA ALA A 44 9.64 -2.01 11.30
C ALA A 44 9.90 -0.93 10.24
N THR A 45 10.01 -1.36 9.01
CA THR A 45 10.13 -0.46 7.86
C THR A 45 8.84 -0.44 7.06
N LEU A 46 8.54 0.70 6.46
CA LEU A 46 7.41 0.89 5.57
C LEU A 46 7.90 1.39 4.22
N GLU A 47 7.65 0.60 3.20
CA GLU A 47 7.85 0.99 1.81
C GLU A 47 6.49 1.30 1.17
N VAL A 48 6.36 2.46 0.57
CA VAL A 48 5.12 2.94 -0.05
C VAL A 48 5.33 3.05 -1.55
N SER A 49 4.48 2.37 -2.31
CA SER A 49 4.51 2.39 -3.77
C SER A 49 3.10 2.38 -4.35
N SER A 50 3.00 2.51 -5.65
CA SER A 50 1.76 2.29 -6.37
C SER A 50 1.82 0.97 -7.14
N VAL A 51 0.68 0.31 -7.24
CA VAL A 51 0.49 -0.87 -8.10
C VAL A 51 -0.65 -0.61 -9.06
N ASN A 52 -0.55 -1.17 -10.26
CA ASN A 52 -1.57 -1.01 -11.30
C ASN A 52 -1.66 -2.29 -12.13
N ILE A 53 -2.76 -2.42 -12.89
CA ILE A 53 -2.99 -3.63 -13.68
C ILE A 53 -2.03 -3.77 -14.86
N GLU A 54 -1.50 -2.69 -15.40
CA GLU A 54 -0.63 -2.74 -16.59
C GLU A 54 0.74 -3.30 -16.26
N GLU A 55 1.27 -2.95 -15.08
CA GLU A 55 2.62 -3.36 -14.66
C GLU A 55 2.60 -4.58 -13.73
N ASN A 56 1.52 -4.78 -12.98
CA ASN A 56 1.46 -5.76 -11.90
C ASN A 56 0.47 -6.91 -12.15
N SER A 57 -0.15 -6.99 -13.33
CA SER A 57 -1.08 -8.09 -13.67
C SER A 57 -0.43 -9.47 -13.71
N SER A 58 0.89 -9.53 -13.88
CA SER A 58 1.66 -10.78 -13.89
C SER A 58 2.61 -10.90 -12.70
N ARG A 59 2.43 -10.08 -11.66
CA ARG A 59 3.27 -10.10 -10.47
C ARG A 59 3.08 -11.42 -9.70
N GLU A 60 4.16 -11.94 -9.18
CA GLU A 60 4.14 -13.07 -8.24
C GLU A 60 4.45 -12.57 -6.81
N PRO A 61 3.96 -13.24 -5.76
CA PRO A 61 3.15 -14.46 -5.72
C PRO A 61 1.67 -14.25 -6.02
N VAL A 62 1.18 -13.04 -5.89
CA VAL A 62 -0.22 -12.67 -6.14
C VAL A 62 -0.25 -11.56 -7.18
N ASN A 63 -0.93 -11.80 -8.27
CA ASN A 63 -1.11 -10.79 -9.31
C ASN A 63 -2.09 -9.70 -8.88
N TYR A 64 -1.86 -8.49 -9.40
CA TYR A 64 -2.81 -7.40 -9.19
C TYR A 64 -4.08 -7.62 -10.01
N VAL A 65 -5.22 -7.45 -9.38
CA VAL A 65 -6.54 -7.53 -9.99
C VAL A 65 -7.33 -6.27 -9.64
N THR A 66 -7.98 -5.67 -10.62
CA THR A 66 -8.84 -4.49 -10.40
C THR A 66 -9.94 -4.83 -9.41
N PRO A 67 -10.15 -4.00 -8.37
CA PRO A 67 -11.19 -4.25 -7.38
C PRO A 67 -12.60 -4.36 -8.00
N PRO A 68 -13.49 -5.17 -7.42
CA PRO A 68 -14.87 -5.30 -7.91
C PRO A 68 -15.60 -3.96 -7.92
N GLY A 69 -16.29 -3.65 -9.02
CA GLY A 69 -17.02 -2.39 -9.18
C GLY A 69 -16.16 -1.20 -9.61
N VAL A 70 -14.84 -1.36 -9.69
CA VAL A 70 -13.95 -0.35 -10.27
C VAL A 70 -13.84 -0.61 -11.76
N SER A 71 -14.27 0.34 -12.58
CA SER A 71 -14.14 0.29 -14.04
C SER A 71 -13.16 1.34 -14.51
N ARG A 72 -12.29 0.96 -15.44
CA ARG A 72 -11.35 1.89 -16.08
C ARG A 72 -12.11 2.70 -17.12
N GLU A 73 -12.11 4.02 -16.95
CA GLU A 73 -12.74 4.94 -17.90
C GLU A 73 -11.94 5.02 -19.22
N LEU A 74 -12.66 5.24 -20.30
CA LEU A 74 -12.04 5.47 -21.61
C LEU A 74 -11.49 6.90 -21.67
N MET A 75 -10.27 7.04 -22.17
CA MET A 75 -9.68 8.35 -22.41
C MET A 75 -10.36 9.00 -23.61
N THR A 76 -11.10 10.07 -23.38
CA THR A 76 -11.71 10.89 -24.43
C THR A 76 -10.66 11.67 -25.20
N GLY A 77 -10.73 11.59 -26.53
CA GLY A 77 -9.86 12.39 -27.41
C GLY A 77 -8.60 11.69 -27.93
N GLN A 78 -8.42 10.41 -27.63
CA GLN A 78 -7.35 9.61 -28.23
C GLN A 78 -7.90 8.76 -29.41
N PRO A 79 -7.16 8.63 -30.53
CA PRO A 79 -7.60 7.82 -31.67
C PRO A 79 -7.64 6.32 -31.40
N GLN A 80 -7.02 5.85 -30.32
CA GLN A 80 -7.14 4.49 -29.82
C GLN A 80 -7.98 4.48 -28.55
N LEU A 81 -8.77 3.43 -28.35
CA LEU A 81 -9.59 3.20 -27.15
C LEU A 81 -8.70 2.91 -25.93
N ALA A 82 -7.87 3.90 -25.57
CA ALA A 82 -7.04 3.80 -24.37
C ALA A 82 -7.91 3.96 -23.11
N ARG A 83 -7.73 3.08 -22.15
CA ARG A 83 -8.37 3.21 -20.83
C ARG A 83 -7.42 3.91 -19.86
N GLN A 84 -7.98 4.69 -18.96
CA GLN A 84 -7.19 5.27 -17.87
C GLN A 84 -6.54 4.15 -17.07
N ASN A 85 -5.29 4.38 -16.65
CA ASN A 85 -4.62 3.45 -15.76
C ASN A 85 -5.21 3.61 -14.36
N GLU A 86 -5.67 2.50 -13.79
CA GLU A 86 -6.14 2.44 -12.40
C GLU A 86 -4.93 2.11 -11.51
N GLN A 87 -4.82 2.80 -10.39
CA GLN A 87 -3.71 2.64 -9.46
C GLN A 87 -4.23 2.41 -8.05
N ALA A 88 -3.62 1.47 -7.35
CA ALA A 88 -3.82 1.24 -5.93
C ALA A 88 -2.55 1.56 -5.14
N LEU A 89 -2.73 1.93 -3.89
CA LEU A 89 -1.63 2.14 -2.95
C LEU A 89 -1.12 0.78 -2.46
N SER A 90 0.18 0.58 -2.55
CA SER A 90 0.87 -0.57 -1.98
C SER A 90 1.67 -0.14 -0.76
N MET A 91 1.48 -0.86 0.34
CA MET A 91 2.21 -0.70 1.58
C MET A 91 2.92 -2.01 1.91
N LYS A 92 4.24 -2.01 1.85
CA LYS A 92 5.05 -3.17 2.24
C LYS A 92 5.66 -2.89 3.60
N VAL A 93 5.28 -3.69 4.58
CA VAL A 93 5.76 -3.55 5.96
C VAL A 93 6.62 -4.76 6.29
N THR A 94 7.80 -4.53 6.88
CA THR A 94 8.69 -5.58 7.35
C THR A 94 9.07 -5.37 8.80
N GLU A 95 9.36 -6.44 9.52
CA GLU A 95 9.77 -6.44 10.93
C GLU A 95 8.78 -5.74 11.87
N LEU A 96 7.47 -5.83 11.56
CA LEU A 96 6.43 -5.27 12.42
C LEU A 96 6.36 -6.05 13.73
N SER A 97 6.60 -5.37 14.85
CA SER A 97 6.50 -5.95 16.18
C SER A 97 5.05 -6.00 16.67
N PRO A 98 4.68 -6.90 17.59
CA PRO A 98 3.37 -6.86 18.23
C PRO A 98 3.09 -5.48 18.86
N PHE A 99 1.87 -5.00 18.71
CA PHE A 99 1.39 -3.67 19.14
C PHE A 99 2.02 -2.46 18.43
N ASP A 100 2.78 -2.69 17.37
CA ASP A 100 3.32 -1.64 16.54
C ASP A 100 2.42 -1.38 15.33
N ALA A 101 2.45 -0.17 14.80
CA ALA A 101 1.67 0.23 13.64
C ALA A 101 2.46 1.08 12.67
N ARG A 102 2.17 0.92 11.39
CA ARG A 102 2.70 1.77 10.32
C ARG A 102 1.53 2.30 9.51
N ALA A 103 1.63 3.55 9.09
CA ALA A 103 0.56 4.18 8.35
C ALA A 103 1.07 5.10 7.23
N VAL A 104 0.19 5.35 6.30
CA VAL A 104 0.30 6.42 5.32
C VAL A 104 -0.84 7.41 5.53
N TYR A 105 -0.64 8.65 5.18
CA TYR A 105 -1.67 9.66 5.30
C TYR A 105 -1.78 10.52 4.04
N LYS A 106 -2.96 11.09 3.86
CA LYS A 106 -3.27 12.04 2.81
C LYS A 106 -4.14 13.14 3.38
N ASN A 107 -3.77 14.38 3.12
CA ASN A 107 -4.61 15.52 3.47
C ASN A 107 -5.72 15.65 2.41
N THR A 108 -6.96 15.70 2.87
CA THR A 108 -8.13 15.87 2.02
C THR A 108 -8.94 17.08 2.49
N SER A 109 -9.61 17.75 1.56
CA SER A 109 -10.52 18.86 1.83
C SER A 109 -12.00 18.47 1.66
N TYR A 110 -12.30 17.16 1.67
CA TYR A 110 -13.68 16.70 1.50
C TYR A 110 -14.50 16.92 2.76
N ASP A 111 -15.70 17.44 2.61
CA ASP A 111 -16.70 17.45 3.68
C ASP A 111 -17.39 16.07 3.74
N LEU A 112 -16.88 15.22 4.63
CA LEU A 112 -17.35 13.84 4.77
C LEU A 112 -18.81 13.72 5.22
N ARG A 113 -19.40 14.79 5.78
CA ARG A 113 -20.81 14.81 6.20
C ARG A 113 -21.79 14.69 5.03
N GLN A 114 -21.33 14.97 3.82
CA GLN A 114 -22.14 14.89 2.60
C GLN A 114 -22.23 13.46 2.04
N TYR A 115 -21.43 12.53 2.56
CA TYR A 115 -21.37 11.16 2.08
C TYR A 115 -22.09 10.21 3.03
N LYS A 116 -22.91 9.35 2.48
CA LYS A 116 -23.65 8.35 3.24
C LYS A 116 -22.74 7.19 3.70
N GLN A 117 -21.74 6.87 2.90
CA GLN A 117 -20.90 5.69 3.12
C GLN A 117 -19.55 5.88 2.43
N MET A 118 -18.51 5.31 3.04
CA MET A 118 -17.18 5.18 2.45
C MET A 118 -16.91 3.69 2.21
N GLN A 119 -16.38 3.37 1.04
CA GLN A 119 -15.95 2.02 0.69
C GLN A 119 -14.47 2.04 0.33
N MET A 120 -13.74 1.03 0.83
CA MET A 120 -12.33 0.83 0.51
C MET A 120 -12.11 -0.67 0.32
N PHE A 121 -11.42 -1.02 -0.75
CA PHE A 121 -10.93 -2.39 -0.96
C PHE A 121 -9.53 -2.50 -0.37
N ILE A 122 -9.31 -3.53 0.41
CA ILE A 122 -8.04 -3.83 1.04
C ILE A 122 -7.65 -5.25 0.69
N HIS A 123 -6.44 -5.41 0.16
CA HIS A 123 -5.86 -6.69 -0.15
C HIS A 123 -4.62 -6.88 0.74
N GLY A 124 -4.52 -8.00 1.42
CA GLY A 124 -3.36 -8.36 2.21
C GLY A 124 -2.72 -9.64 1.72
N GLU A 125 -1.40 -9.63 1.60
CA GLU A 125 -0.61 -10.78 1.20
C GLU A 125 0.66 -10.88 2.03
N LYS A 126 1.21 -12.09 2.13
CA LYS A 126 2.53 -12.34 2.71
C LYS A 126 3.61 -12.05 1.69
N ILE A 127 4.76 -11.57 2.14
CA ILE A 127 5.94 -11.41 1.29
C ILE A 127 6.52 -12.78 0.90
N SER A 128 6.48 -13.74 1.82
CA SER A 128 6.96 -15.10 1.62
C SER A 128 6.22 -16.08 2.50
N ASP A 129 5.88 -17.25 1.96
CA ASP A 129 5.32 -18.35 2.75
C ASP A 129 6.40 -19.18 3.47
N LEU A 130 7.67 -18.96 3.11
CA LEU A 130 8.81 -19.64 3.73
C LEU A 130 9.27 -18.96 5.02
N ASP A 131 8.72 -17.80 5.35
CA ASP A 131 9.04 -17.10 6.57
C ASP A 131 8.32 -17.77 7.76
N PRO A 132 9.05 -18.34 8.72
CA PRO A 132 8.45 -18.98 9.90
C PRO A 132 7.70 -17.98 10.80
N TYR A 133 7.95 -16.70 10.63
CA TYR A 133 7.29 -15.61 11.36
C TYR A 133 6.21 -14.91 10.52
N ALA A 134 5.85 -15.48 9.36
CA ALA A 134 4.80 -14.91 8.53
C ALA A 134 3.47 -14.87 9.29
N PRO A 135 2.74 -13.75 9.24
CA PRO A 135 1.49 -13.59 9.97
C PRO A 135 0.41 -14.57 9.46
N ALA A 136 -0.43 -15.05 10.38
CA ALA A 136 -1.64 -15.79 10.05
C ALA A 136 -2.83 -14.84 9.87
N ASN A 137 -3.96 -15.39 9.43
CA ASN A 137 -5.21 -14.64 9.33
C ASN A 137 -5.64 -14.14 10.71
N GLY A 138 -5.86 -12.83 10.81
CA GLY A 138 -6.29 -12.18 12.05
C GLY A 138 -5.15 -11.70 12.94
N ASP A 139 -3.89 -12.03 12.66
CA ASP A 139 -2.75 -11.50 13.41
C ASP A 139 -2.50 -10.01 13.10
N LEU A 140 -2.92 -9.58 11.91
CA LEU A 140 -2.81 -8.20 11.48
C LEU A 140 -4.20 -7.55 11.41
N THR A 141 -4.25 -6.29 11.79
CA THR A 141 -5.41 -5.43 11.60
C THR A 141 -5.08 -4.30 10.63
N VAL A 142 -6.09 -3.83 9.95
CA VAL A 142 -6.02 -2.61 9.15
C VAL A 142 -6.93 -1.57 9.75
N PHE A 143 -6.43 -0.37 9.90
CA PHE A 143 -7.22 0.76 10.40
C PHE A 143 -7.24 1.93 9.43
N ILE A 144 -8.30 2.71 9.49
CA ILE A 144 -8.41 4.03 8.88
C ILE A 144 -8.75 5.05 9.94
N ARG A 145 -7.99 6.15 9.98
CA ARG A 145 -8.22 7.30 10.86
C ARG A 145 -8.63 8.51 10.05
N LEU A 146 -9.69 9.15 10.49
CA LEU A 146 -10.22 10.38 9.90
C LEU A 146 -10.28 11.44 11.00
N GLY A 147 -9.52 12.51 10.87
CA GLY A 147 -9.46 13.54 11.91
C GLY A 147 -8.51 14.68 11.60
N SER A 148 -8.42 15.60 12.55
CA SER A 148 -7.51 16.76 12.47
C SER A 148 -6.08 16.42 12.88
N ASP A 149 -5.93 15.45 13.78
CA ASP A 149 -4.65 14.83 14.12
C ASP A 149 -4.89 13.33 14.32
N TYR A 150 -3.84 12.51 14.15
CA TYR A 150 -3.98 11.06 14.15
C TYR A 150 -3.66 10.40 15.51
N LYS A 151 -3.52 11.19 16.56
CA LYS A 151 -3.20 10.70 17.92
C LYS A 151 -4.30 10.97 18.93
N ASN A 152 -4.94 12.15 18.86
CA ASN A 152 -5.87 12.60 19.91
C ASN A 152 -7.27 12.90 19.36
N ASN A 153 -7.38 13.39 18.11
CA ASN A 153 -8.64 13.90 17.56
C ASN A 153 -8.95 13.24 16.21
N TYR A 154 -9.37 11.98 16.26
CA TYR A 154 -9.72 11.19 15.09
C TYR A 154 -10.88 10.23 15.36
N TYR A 155 -11.53 9.82 14.31
CA TYR A 155 -12.38 8.64 14.25
C TYR A 155 -11.57 7.48 13.66
N GLU A 156 -11.70 6.29 14.22
CA GLU A 156 -11.02 5.11 13.73
C GLU A 156 -12.00 4.00 13.41
N TYR A 157 -11.74 3.32 12.32
CA TYR A 157 -12.35 2.07 11.99
C TYR A 157 -11.25 1.04 11.74
N GLU A 158 -11.29 -0.06 12.46
CA GLU A 158 -10.28 -1.11 12.44
C GLU A 158 -10.92 -2.46 12.16
N VAL A 159 -10.28 -3.26 11.32
CA VAL A 159 -10.74 -4.60 10.97
C VAL A 159 -9.57 -5.59 10.93
N PRO A 160 -9.77 -6.86 11.35
CA PRO A 160 -8.78 -7.88 11.17
C PRO A 160 -8.59 -8.18 9.67
N LEU A 161 -7.34 -8.40 9.26
CA LEU A 161 -6.97 -8.66 7.89
C LEU A 161 -7.00 -10.17 7.61
N THR A 162 -7.69 -10.56 6.53
CA THR A 162 -7.59 -11.90 5.96
C THR A 162 -6.55 -11.85 4.84
N LEU A 163 -5.52 -12.68 4.96
CA LEU A 163 -4.43 -12.72 3.99
C LEU A 163 -4.79 -13.63 2.82
N THR A 164 -4.46 -13.20 1.62
CA THR A 164 -4.59 -14.03 0.43
C THR A 164 -3.58 -15.17 0.48
N PRO A 165 -4.01 -16.43 0.26
CA PRO A 165 -3.10 -17.55 0.22
C PRO A 165 -2.03 -17.39 -0.87
N TYR A 166 -0.81 -17.79 -0.56
CA TYR A 166 0.25 -17.87 -1.54
C TYR A 166 0.00 -19.06 -2.46
N THR A 167 -0.42 -18.81 -3.69
CA THR A 167 -0.79 -19.88 -4.62
C THR A 167 0.35 -20.34 -5.51
N GLY A 168 1.48 -19.65 -5.52
CA GLY A 168 2.64 -19.93 -6.38
C GLY A 168 2.39 -19.81 -7.88
N ASN A 169 1.15 -19.65 -8.30
CA ASN A 169 0.71 -19.62 -9.70
C ASN A 169 -0.01 -18.34 -10.11
N GLY A 170 0.09 -17.28 -9.33
CA GLY A 170 -0.49 -15.98 -9.68
C GLY A 170 -2.02 -15.92 -9.80
N SER A 171 -2.73 -16.99 -9.51
CA SER A 171 -4.19 -16.98 -9.50
C SER A 171 -4.73 -16.66 -8.09
N GLY A 172 -4.50 -15.44 -7.63
CA GLY A 172 -5.20 -14.94 -6.48
C GLY A 172 -6.69 -14.86 -6.78
N ASP A 173 -7.49 -15.75 -6.21
CA ASP A 173 -8.93 -15.57 -6.15
C ASP A 173 -9.22 -14.29 -5.39
N GLY A 174 -9.49 -13.30 -6.16
CA GLY A 174 -9.83 -11.92 -5.86
C GLY A 174 -10.22 -11.55 -4.45
N ILE A 175 -9.83 -10.35 -4.17
CA ILE A 175 -10.36 -9.45 -3.14
C ILE A 175 -11.77 -9.88 -2.71
N ARG A 176 -11.88 -10.40 -1.52
CA ARG A 176 -13.16 -10.63 -0.85
C ARG A 176 -13.44 -9.54 0.15
#